data_4d128d34de192f12c46e4da4e2c4ff7e
#
_entry.id   4d128d34de192f12c46e4da4e2c4ff7e
#
_cell.length_a   1.000
_cell.length_b   1.000
_cell.length_c   1.000
_cell.angle_alpha   90.00
_cell.angle_beta   90.00
_cell.angle_gamma   90.00
#
_symmetry.space_group_name_H-M   'P 1'
#
loop_
_entity.id
_entity.type
_entity.pdbx_description
1 polymer ?
#
loop_
_entity_poly.entity_id
_entity_poly.type
_entity_poly.pdbx_seq_one_letter_code
_entity_poly.pdbx_strand_id
1 'polypeptide(L)'
;MRRLRPGITLGADIIAGFPTETDEMFARSLDLVDECGLTFLHVFPYSPRPGTPAARMPQVAGEAIKERAKRLRQAGEVALQRRLASEIGASRAVLIESDKLGRTEHYLPVAIAASKVGEIRRLAITGHDGSRLIV
;
A
#
# COMPACT_ATOMS: atom_id res chain seq x y z
N MET A 1 -17.27 1.23 5.73
CA MET A 1 -16.93 0.96 4.32
C MET A 1 -16.96 -0.52 3.99
N ARG A 2 -16.21 -1.41 4.64
CA ARG A 2 -16.18 -2.87 4.33
C ARG A 2 -17.51 -3.58 4.45
N ARG A 3 -18.41 -3.16 5.35
CA ARG A 3 -19.78 -3.72 5.42
C ARG A 3 -20.61 -3.46 4.16
N LEU A 4 -20.35 -2.35 3.46
CA LEU A 4 -21.04 -1.99 2.21
C LEU A 4 -20.34 -2.54 0.96
N ARG A 5 -19.02 -2.65 1.00
CA ARG A 5 -18.18 -3.20 -0.09
C ARG A 5 -17.09 -4.10 0.51
N PRO A 6 -17.37 -5.38 0.74
CA PRO A 6 -16.42 -6.30 1.40
C PRO A 6 -15.07 -6.44 0.69
N GLY A 7 -15.06 -6.33 -0.65
CA GLY A 7 -13.84 -6.43 -1.46
C GLY A 7 -13.06 -5.12 -1.61
N ILE A 8 -13.47 -4.02 -0.95
CA ILE A 8 -12.79 -2.72 -1.11
C ILE A 8 -11.33 -2.81 -0.64
N THR A 9 -10.43 -2.27 -1.46
CA THR A 9 -9.02 -2.09 -1.11
C THR A 9 -8.83 -0.68 -0.55
N LEU A 10 -8.15 -0.59 0.60
CA LEU A 10 -7.86 0.67 1.28
C LEU A 10 -6.38 0.99 1.18
N GLY A 11 -6.07 2.24 0.97
CA GLY A 11 -4.71 2.77 0.97
C GLY A 11 -4.59 4.03 1.83
N ALA A 12 -3.38 4.34 2.26
CA ALA A 12 -3.09 5.55 3.02
C ALA A 12 -1.69 6.09 2.73
N ASP A 13 -1.58 7.41 2.79
CA ASP A 13 -0.31 8.12 2.83
C ASP A 13 0.05 8.35 4.31
N ILE A 14 1.23 7.90 4.73
CA ILE A 14 1.68 8.00 6.12
C ILE A 14 3.04 8.68 6.18
N ILE A 15 3.13 9.71 7.03
CA ILE A 15 4.40 10.37 7.34
C ILE A 15 5.01 9.70 8.56
N ALA A 16 6.24 9.22 8.44
CA ALA A 16 7.02 8.65 9.54
C ALA A 16 7.95 9.70 10.13
N GLY A 17 8.02 9.78 11.46
CA GLY A 17 8.95 10.69 12.16
C GLY A 17 8.52 12.15 12.13
N PHE A 18 7.21 12.42 12.17
CA PHE A 18 6.71 13.79 12.36
C PHE A 18 7.30 14.38 13.66
N PRO A 19 7.60 15.68 13.72
CA PRO A 19 8.13 16.32 14.93
C PRO A 19 7.34 15.92 16.19
N THR A 20 8.04 15.59 17.27
CA THR A 20 7.49 15.10 18.54
C THR A 20 6.91 13.68 18.55
N GLU A 21 6.93 12.96 17.42
CA GLU A 21 6.49 11.56 17.38
C GLU A 21 7.30 10.70 18.37
N THR A 22 6.63 10.07 19.34
CA THR A 22 7.24 9.12 20.27
C THR A 22 7.22 7.70 19.70
N ASP A 23 7.90 6.76 20.36
CA ASP A 23 7.89 5.35 19.96
C ASP A 23 6.50 4.73 20.12
N GLU A 24 5.73 5.15 21.14
CA GLU A 24 4.34 4.71 21.32
C GLU A 24 3.43 5.22 20.21
N MET A 25 3.58 6.49 19.82
CA MET A 25 2.82 7.05 18.69
C MET A 25 3.15 6.31 17.38
N PHE A 26 4.42 6.00 17.16
CA PHE A 26 4.85 5.23 15.99
C PHE A 26 4.30 3.80 16.03
N ALA A 27 4.31 3.13 17.20
CA ALA A 27 3.72 1.82 17.36
C ALA A 27 2.22 1.82 16.99
N ARG A 28 1.47 2.87 17.42
CA ARG A 28 0.06 3.04 17.02
C ARG A 28 -0.12 3.23 15.51
N SER A 29 0.82 3.87 14.83
CA SER A 29 0.79 3.99 13.38
C SER A 29 0.99 2.64 12.68
N LEU A 30 1.82 1.75 13.23
CA LEU A 30 1.96 0.37 12.75
C LEU A 30 0.69 -0.45 12.99
N ASP A 31 0.10 -0.37 14.18
CA ASP A 31 -1.14 -1.08 14.52
C ASP A 31 -2.28 -0.70 13.56
N LEU A 32 -2.35 0.58 13.18
CA LEU A 32 -3.39 1.10 12.28
C LEU A 32 -3.40 0.37 10.92
N VAL A 33 -2.25 -0.07 10.42
CA VAL A 33 -2.14 -0.82 9.15
C VAL A 33 -3.00 -2.09 9.21
N ASP A 34 -2.90 -2.84 10.29
CA ASP A 34 -3.67 -4.08 10.50
C ASP A 34 -5.11 -3.78 10.91
N GLU A 35 -5.36 -2.88 11.87
CA GLU A 35 -6.69 -2.51 12.37
C GLU A 35 -7.61 -2.00 11.26
N CYS A 36 -7.10 -1.13 10.37
CA CYS A 36 -7.83 -0.63 9.21
C CYS A 36 -7.75 -1.57 8.01
N GLY A 37 -6.87 -2.59 8.05
CA GLY A 37 -6.60 -3.50 6.95
C GLY A 37 -6.16 -2.76 5.70
N LEU A 38 -5.23 -1.85 5.84
CA LEU A 38 -4.66 -1.11 4.72
C LEU A 38 -3.90 -2.08 3.82
N THR A 39 -4.02 -1.90 2.52
CA THR A 39 -3.33 -2.71 1.50
C THR A 39 -2.21 -1.93 0.85
N PHE A 40 -2.45 -0.66 0.54
CA PHE A 40 -1.46 0.21 -0.09
C PHE A 40 -1.01 1.29 0.88
N LEU A 41 0.29 1.32 1.16
CA LEU A 41 0.91 2.38 1.96
C LEU A 41 1.90 3.18 1.12
N HIS A 42 1.72 4.49 1.11
CA HIS A 42 2.72 5.43 0.65
C HIS A 42 3.38 6.07 1.88
N VAL A 43 4.61 5.65 2.16
CA VAL A 43 5.34 6.06 3.37
C VAL A 43 6.35 7.15 3.04
N PHE A 44 6.16 8.31 3.66
CA PHE A 44 7.01 9.48 3.51
C PHE A 44 7.81 9.71 4.81
N PRO A 45 9.15 9.64 4.78
CA PRO A 45 9.93 10.13 5.91
C PRO A 45 9.70 11.64 6.04
N TYR A 46 9.46 12.13 7.25
CA TYR A 46 9.28 13.55 7.48
C TYR A 46 10.51 14.34 7.01
N SER A 47 10.27 15.44 6.33
CA SER A 47 11.26 16.40 5.90
C SER A 47 10.80 17.82 6.25
N PRO A 48 11.58 18.60 7.04
CA PRO A 48 11.18 19.95 7.43
C PRO A 48 11.09 20.85 6.20
N ARG A 49 10.02 21.64 6.15
CA ARG A 49 9.82 22.66 5.11
C ARG A 49 9.95 24.03 5.71
N PRO A 50 10.85 24.89 5.22
CA PRO A 50 11.00 26.25 5.72
C PRO A 50 9.66 27.01 5.78
N GLY A 51 9.45 27.79 6.84
CA GLY A 51 8.24 28.56 7.05
C GLY A 51 7.05 27.81 7.65
N THR A 52 7.11 26.47 7.79
CA THR A 52 6.02 25.72 8.41
C THR A 52 6.14 25.68 9.94
N PRO A 53 5.01 25.58 10.69
CA PRO A 53 5.04 25.34 12.13
C PRO A 53 5.83 24.08 12.51
N ALA A 54 5.65 22.99 11.77
CA ALA A 54 6.33 21.73 12.02
C ALA A 54 7.86 21.82 11.95
N ALA A 55 8.41 22.66 11.06
CA ALA A 55 9.86 22.88 10.99
C ALA A 55 10.47 23.55 12.25
N ARG A 56 9.62 24.18 13.08
CA ARG A 56 10.02 24.85 14.33
C ARG A 56 9.80 24.00 15.58
N MET A 57 9.14 22.85 15.43
CA MET A 57 8.92 21.89 16.53
C MET A 57 10.18 21.06 16.81
N PRO A 58 10.31 20.45 18.01
CA PRO A 58 11.39 19.50 18.30
C PRO A 58 11.40 18.36 17.27
N GLN A 59 12.52 18.22 16.55
CA GLN A 59 12.67 17.26 15.48
C GLN A 59 13.00 15.87 16.02
N VAL A 60 12.50 14.82 15.36
CA VAL A 60 12.93 13.45 15.59
C VAL A 60 14.29 13.24 14.93
N ALA A 61 15.16 12.42 15.55
CA ALA A 61 16.48 12.10 15.00
C ALA A 61 16.35 11.45 13.61
N GLY A 62 17.22 11.85 12.66
CA GLY A 62 17.13 11.41 11.27
C GLY A 62 17.22 9.89 11.10
N GLU A 63 18.02 9.21 11.92
CA GLU A 63 18.10 7.74 11.91
C GLU A 63 16.79 7.08 12.38
N ALA A 64 16.12 7.65 13.39
CA ALA A 64 14.81 7.18 13.83
C ALA A 64 13.74 7.37 12.73
N ILE A 65 13.76 8.51 12.02
CA ILE A 65 12.86 8.76 10.88
C ILE A 65 13.05 7.68 9.81
N LYS A 66 14.30 7.39 9.43
CA LYS A 66 14.61 6.36 8.41
C LYS A 66 14.15 4.98 8.84
N GLU A 67 14.44 4.59 10.09
CA GLU A 67 14.06 3.28 10.61
C GLU A 67 12.53 3.13 10.71
N ARG A 68 11.82 4.14 11.18
CA ARG A 68 10.36 4.15 11.22
C ARG A 68 9.74 4.05 9.82
N ALA A 69 10.25 4.81 8.86
CA ALA A 69 9.80 4.74 7.48
C ALA A 69 10.03 3.35 6.87
N LYS A 70 11.19 2.72 7.16
CA LYS A 70 11.50 1.35 6.73
C LYS A 70 10.49 0.35 7.30
N ARG A 71 10.23 0.41 8.60
CA ARG A 71 9.27 -0.50 9.28
C ARG A 71 7.85 -0.36 8.73
N LEU A 72 7.37 0.87 8.48
CA LEU A 72 6.06 1.09 7.85
C LEU A 72 6.00 0.53 6.42
N ARG A 73 7.07 0.69 5.62
CA ARG A 73 7.12 0.08 4.28
C ARG A 73 7.05 -1.44 4.35
N GLN A 74 7.80 -2.05 5.25
CA GLN A 74 7.75 -3.50 5.47
C GLN A 74 6.34 -3.97 5.88
N ALA A 75 5.68 -3.26 6.79
CA ALA A 75 4.29 -3.55 7.15
C ALA A 75 3.35 -3.46 5.93
N GLY A 76 3.55 -2.44 5.08
CA GLY A 76 2.81 -2.28 3.84
C GLY A 76 3.03 -3.41 2.84
N GLU A 77 4.28 -3.87 2.68
CA GLU A 77 4.63 -5.01 1.82
C GLU A 77 3.94 -6.29 2.29
N VAL A 78 3.97 -6.58 3.60
CA VAL A 78 3.29 -7.74 4.19
C VAL A 78 1.78 -7.65 3.99
N ALA A 79 1.20 -6.47 4.20
CA ALA A 79 -0.23 -6.25 4.01
C ALA A 79 -0.65 -6.45 2.54
N LEU A 80 0.14 -5.95 1.58
CA LEU A 80 -0.08 -6.17 0.16
C LEU A 80 0.00 -7.65 -0.20
N GLN A 81 1.05 -8.34 0.23
CA GLN A 81 1.22 -9.78 -0.06
C GLN A 81 0.06 -10.61 0.47
N ARG A 82 -0.41 -10.33 1.70
CA ARG A 82 -1.59 -10.98 2.30
C ARG A 82 -2.84 -10.74 1.44
N ARG A 83 -3.02 -9.53 0.94
CA ARG A 83 -4.14 -9.18 0.08
C ARG A 83 -4.06 -9.89 -1.28
N LEU A 84 -2.88 -9.92 -1.92
CA LEU A 84 -2.66 -10.63 -3.18
C LEU A 84 -2.91 -12.14 -3.02
N ALA A 85 -2.41 -12.74 -1.94
CA ALA A 85 -2.63 -14.17 -1.66
C ALA A 85 -4.12 -14.52 -1.52
N SER A 86 -4.93 -13.62 -0.96
CA SER A 86 -6.37 -13.82 -0.81
C SER A 86 -7.16 -13.80 -2.13
N GLU A 87 -6.54 -13.39 -3.22
CA GLU A 87 -7.14 -13.35 -4.55
C GLU A 87 -6.91 -14.64 -5.36
N ILE A 88 -6.00 -15.51 -4.93
CA ILE A 88 -5.68 -16.76 -5.64
C ILE A 88 -6.94 -17.64 -5.73
N GLY A 89 -7.24 -18.13 -6.94
CA GLY A 89 -8.44 -18.92 -7.25
C GLY A 89 -9.67 -18.07 -7.62
N ALA A 90 -9.61 -16.75 -7.43
CA ALA A 90 -10.69 -15.86 -7.85
C ALA A 90 -10.64 -15.55 -9.36
N SER A 91 -11.79 -15.25 -9.94
CA SER A 91 -11.90 -14.68 -11.29
C SER A 91 -12.19 -13.19 -11.18
N ARG A 92 -11.36 -12.35 -11.83
CA ARG A 92 -11.44 -10.89 -11.73
C ARG A 92 -11.58 -10.23 -13.08
N ALA A 93 -12.33 -9.12 -13.12
CA ALA A 93 -12.29 -8.22 -14.26
C ALA A 93 -11.01 -7.40 -14.19
N VAL A 94 -10.18 -7.46 -15.22
CA VAL A 94 -8.87 -6.81 -15.29
C VAL A 94 -8.88 -5.82 -16.45
N LEU A 95 -8.69 -4.54 -16.14
CA LEU A 95 -8.42 -3.49 -17.11
C LEU A 95 -6.96 -3.59 -17.55
N ILE A 96 -6.71 -3.68 -18.84
CA ILE A 96 -5.38 -3.71 -19.43
C ILE A 96 -4.84 -2.28 -19.54
N GLU A 97 -3.83 -1.94 -18.74
CA GLU A 97 -3.23 -0.59 -18.71
C GLU A 97 -2.03 -0.47 -19.64
N SER A 98 -1.31 -1.57 -19.85
CA SER A 98 -0.17 -1.68 -20.76
C SER A 98 -0.01 -3.11 -21.29
N ASP A 99 1.02 -3.33 -22.09
CA ASP A 99 1.39 -4.67 -22.61
C ASP A 99 1.80 -5.68 -21.52
N LYS A 100 2.12 -5.19 -20.31
CA LYS A 100 2.64 -6.01 -19.19
C LYS A 100 1.88 -5.82 -17.87
N LEU A 101 0.92 -4.90 -17.81
CA LEU A 101 0.23 -4.54 -16.58
C LEU A 101 -1.27 -4.37 -16.82
N GLY A 102 -2.05 -4.99 -15.95
CA GLY A 102 -3.47 -4.73 -15.78
C GLY A 102 -3.80 -4.39 -14.33
N ARG A 103 -5.06 -4.00 -14.10
CA ARG A 103 -5.61 -3.76 -12.75
C ARG A 103 -6.97 -4.41 -12.59
N THR A 104 -7.17 -5.05 -11.44
CA THR A 104 -8.48 -5.58 -11.09
C THR A 104 -9.45 -4.47 -10.71
N GLU A 105 -10.75 -4.80 -10.62
CA GLU A 105 -11.80 -3.94 -10.05
C GLU A 105 -11.54 -3.52 -8.59
N HIS A 106 -10.57 -4.15 -7.92
CA HIS A 106 -10.12 -3.82 -6.57
C HIS A 106 -8.78 -3.08 -6.57
N TYR A 107 -8.37 -2.56 -7.72
CA TYR A 107 -7.13 -1.81 -7.92
C TYR A 107 -5.85 -2.61 -7.69
N LEU A 108 -5.91 -3.93 -7.63
CA LEU A 108 -4.73 -4.78 -7.49
C LEU A 108 -4.00 -4.92 -8.83
N PRO A 109 -2.67 -4.76 -8.85
CA PRO A 109 -1.90 -4.91 -10.09
C PRO A 109 -1.84 -6.38 -10.53
N VAL A 110 -1.93 -6.61 -11.84
CA VAL A 110 -1.89 -7.94 -12.47
C VAL A 110 -0.79 -7.95 -13.52
N ALA A 111 0.12 -8.91 -13.43
CA ALA A 111 1.07 -9.18 -14.50
C ALA A 111 0.33 -9.89 -15.66
N ILE A 112 0.43 -9.34 -16.85
CA ILE A 112 -0.22 -9.88 -18.05
C ILE A 112 0.78 -10.03 -19.17
N ALA A 113 0.49 -10.91 -20.12
CA ALA A 113 1.21 -11.01 -21.38
C ALA A 113 0.37 -10.41 -22.51
N ALA A 114 1.02 -9.69 -23.42
CA ALA A 114 0.54 -9.08 -24.65
C ALA A 114 -0.99 -9.03 -24.84
N SER A 115 -1.62 -7.90 -24.50
CA SER A 115 -3.05 -7.69 -24.63
C SER A 115 -3.34 -6.27 -25.13
N LYS A 116 -4.53 -6.05 -25.64
CA LYS A 116 -4.94 -4.74 -26.15
C LYS A 116 -5.20 -3.77 -24.99
N VAL A 117 -4.45 -2.69 -24.94
CA VAL A 117 -4.62 -1.62 -23.95
C VAL A 117 -6.04 -1.03 -24.00
N GLY A 118 -6.63 -0.80 -22.85
CA GLY A 118 -8.01 -0.31 -22.69
C GLY A 118 -9.08 -1.42 -22.70
N GLU A 119 -8.71 -2.68 -22.99
CA GLU A 119 -9.63 -3.81 -22.90
C GLU A 119 -9.85 -4.24 -21.45
N ILE A 120 -11.06 -4.67 -21.12
CA ILE A 120 -11.38 -5.32 -19.85
C ILE A 120 -11.56 -6.82 -20.14
N ARG A 121 -10.76 -7.64 -19.45
CA ARG A 121 -10.81 -9.10 -19.57
C ARG A 121 -11.09 -9.73 -18.21
N ARG A 122 -11.90 -10.81 -18.22
CA ARG A 122 -12.08 -11.64 -17.02
C ARG A 122 -11.00 -12.71 -17.00
N LEU A 123 -10.14 -12.65 -15.97
CA LEU A 123 -8.98 -13.51 -15.83
C LEU A 123 -9.02 -14.27 -14.49
N ALA A 124 -8.58 -15.53 -14.52
CA ALA A 124 -8.40 -16.33 -13.30
C ALA A 124 -7.04 -16.01 -12.66
N ILE A 125 -7.05 -15.73 -11.37
CA ILE A 125 -5.83 -15.45 -10.62
C ILE A 125 -5.22 -16.78 -10.15
N THR A 126 -4.00 -17.07 -10.60
CA THR A 126 -3.30 -18.32 -10.30
C THR A 126 -2.22 -18.19 -9.23
N GLY A 127 -1.73 -16.96 -8.98
CA GLY A 127 -0.69 -16.71 -7.99
C GLY A 127 -0.37 -15.22 -7.83
N HIS A 128 0.76 -14.94 -7.18
CA HIS A 128 1.35 -13.59 -7.12
C HIS A 128 2.87 -13.66 -7.00
N ASP A 129 3.56 -12.59 -7.41
CA ASP A 129 5.02 -12.43 -7.30
C ASP A 129 5.46 -11.61 -6.06
N GLY A 130 4.54 -11.32 -5.15
CA GLY A 130 4.74 -10.46 -3.98
C GLY A 130 4.36 -9.00 -4.21
N SER A 131 4.29 -8.56 -5.46
CA SER A 131 3.91 -7.19 -5.85
C SER A 131 2.70 -7.15 -6.80
N ARG A 132 2.47 -8.19 -7.57
CA ARG A 132 1.41 -8.31 -8.58
C ARG A 132 0.78 -9.69 -8.56
N LEU A 133 -0.49 -9.76 -8.97
CA LEU A 133 -1.20 -10.99 -9.27
C LEU A 133 -0.67 -11.61 -10.58
N ILE A 134 -0.75 -12.94 -10.67
CA ILE A 134 -0.40 -13.73 -11.84
C ILE A 134 -1.68 -14.43 -12.33
N VAL A 135 -1.85 -14.47 -13.66
CA VAL A 135 -2.97 -15.08 -14.37
C VAL A 135 -2.54 -16.25 -15.23
#